data_a8ac6f2296464c76056a737e3e33ec75
#
_entry.id   a8ac6f2296464c76056a737e3e33ec75
#
_cell.length_a   1.000
_cell.length_b   1.000
_cell.length_c   1.000
_cell.angle_alpha   90.00
_cell.angle_beta   90.00
_cell.angle_gamma   90.00
#
_symmetry.space_group_name_H-M   'P 1'
#
loop_
_entity.id
_entity.type
_entity.pdbx_description
1 polymer ?
#
loop_
_entity_poly.entity_id
_entity_poly.type
_entity_poly.pdbx_seq_one_letter_code
_entity_poly.pdbx_strand_id
1 'polypeptide(L)'
;LQLFTILGQCYFDKGSRADKKYCIHSSSLATTLTTKQKAEAVDVLLIHSANYIKEGDYVLFFQNMATLHYLTRTKPYLYNPWPWTYDADNMEGNFLRAEKREDTLPVVIREKGVLPGSLWLEEAAGWNREDLPDTYSYKSKKIALINQFLKKHDYKLVWENHVFQIWLPDSM
;
A
#
# COMPACT_ATOMS: atom_id res chain seq x y z
N LEU A 1 30.41 14.20 -7.34
CA LEU A 1 28.96 14.38 -7.13
C LEU A 1 28.19 13.06 -7.23
N GLN A 2 28.43 12.25 -8.28
CA GLN A 2 27.72 10.95 -8.48
C GLN A 2 27.96 9.94 -7.37
N LEU A 3 29.15 9.88 -6.79
CA LEU A 3 29.46 8.97 -5.69
C LEU A 3 28.66 9.29 -4.41
N PHE A 4 28.43 10.55 -4.13
CA PHE A 4 27.61 11.00 -3.00
C PHE A 4 26.12 10.64 -3.18
N THR A 5 25.61 10.71 -4.41
CA THR A 5 24.23 10.32 -4.71
C THR A 5 24.05 8.81 -4.62
N ILE A 6 25.05 8.02 -5.03
CA ILE A 6 25.00 6.55 -4.95
C ILE A 6 25.06 6.05 -3.50
N LEU A 7 25.79 6.73 -2.61
CA LEU A 7 25.97 6.31 -1.21
C LEU A 7 24.98 6.97 -0.26
N GLY A 8 24.48 8.16 -0.57
CA GLY A 8 23.75 9.01 0.36
C GLY A 8 22.23 9.00 0.24
N GLN A 9 21.69 8.78 -0.96
CA GLN A 9 20.23 8.83 -1.17
C GLN A 9 19.77 7.63 -1.99
N CYS A 10 18.84 6.86 -1.43
CA CYS A 10 18.05 5.92 -2.20
C CYS A 10 16.77 6.61 -2.64
N TYR A 11 16.43 6.44 -3.89
CA TYR A 11 15.18 6.90 -4.46
C TYR A 11 14.00 6.39 -3.63
N PHE A 12 13.14 7.29 -3.16
CA PHE A 12 11.99 7.03 -2.29
C PHE A 12 12.27 6.40 -0.91
N ASP A 13 13.50 6.44 -0.41
CA ASP A 13 13.78 5.89 0.90
C ASP A 13 14.80 6.75 1.63
N LYS A 14 14.37 7.53 2.63
CA LYS A 14 15.24 8.41 3.42
C LYS A 14 16.31 7.62 4.18
N GLY A 15 17.38 8.31 4.49
CA GLY A 15 18.51 7.77 5.24
C GLY A 15 19.59 7.21 4.34
N SER A 16 20.75 6.99 4.95
CA SER A 16 21.92 6.43 4.29
C SER A 16 21.67 4.97 3.87
N ARG A 17 22.27 4.55 2.77
CA ARG A 17 22.32 3.13 2.41
C ARG A 17 22.95 2.28 3.51
N ALA A 18 23.86 2.84 4.29
CA ALA A 18 24.49 2.16 5.42
C ALA A 18 23.49 1.77 6.52
N ASP A 19 22.36 2.46 6.61
CA ASP A 19 21.32 2.19 7.62
C ASP A 19 20.31 1.12 7.16
N LYS A 20 20.36 0.72 5.88
CA LYS A 20 19.46 -0.27 5.27
C LYS A 20 20.09 -1.65 5.36
N LYS A 21 20.00 -2.27 6.53
CA LYS A 21 20.63 -3.55 6.86
C LYS A 21 19.63 -4.67 7.14
N TYR A 22 18.33 -4.35 7.10
CA TYR A 22 17.27 -5.26 7.50
C TYR A 22 16.56 -5.82 6.29
N CYS A 23 16.50 -7.14 6.20
CA CYS A 23 15.73 -7.83 5.16
C CYS A 23 14.28 -7.97 5.59
N ILE A 24 13.39 -7.94 4.62
CA ILE A 24 12.01 -8.43 4.78
C ILE A 24 12.08 -9.95 4.74
N HIS A 25 11.44 -10.64 5.69
CA HIS A 25 11.42 -12.09 5.78
C HIS A 25 10.44 -12.70 4.76
N SER A 26 10.78 -12.54 3.50
CA SER A 26 10.05 -13.14 2.38
C SER A 26 11.03 -13.82 1.45
N SER A 27 10.71 -15.05 1.03
CA SER A 27 11.52 -15.79 0.05
C SER A 27 11.71 -15.04 -1.26
N SER A 28 10.75 -14.17 -1.61
CA SER A 28 10.75 -13.39 -2.84
C SER A 28 11.64 -12.13 -2.78
N LEU A 29 11.99 -11.64 -1.58
CA LEU A 29 12.80 -10.43 -1.37
C LEU A 29 13.99 -10.65 -0.44
N ALA A 30 14.51 -11.86 -0.33
CA ALA A 30 15.61 -12.20 0.59
C ALA A 30 16.87 -11.32 0.48
N THR A 31 17.03 -10.59 -0.61
CA THR A 31 18.16 -9.68 -0.88
C THR A 31 17.82 -8.20 -0.79
N THR A 32 16.55 -7.85 -0.53
CA THR A 32 16.14 -6.44 -0.46
C THR A 32 16.34 -5.91 0.95
N LEU A 33 17.27 -4.97 1.07
CA LEU A 33 17.57 -4.31 2.33
C LEU A 33 16.79 -3.02 2.49
N THR A 34 16.23 -2.81 3.68
CA THR A 34 15.52 -1.59 4.05
C THR A 34 15.84 -1.17 5.50
N THR A 35 15.16 -0.16 6.01
CA THR A 35 15.26 0.23 7.42
C THR A 35 14.59 -0.79 8.33
N LYS A 36 15.01 -0.85 9.59
CA LYS A 36 14.42 -1.76 10.58
C LYS A 36 12.91 -1.61 10.68
N GLN A 37 12.44 -0.38 10.82
CA GLN A 37 11.00 -0.08 10.95
C GLN A 37 10.19 -0.57 9.74
N LYS A 38 10.70 -0.39 8.53
CA LYS A 38 10.01 -0.85 7.32
C LYS A 38 9.98 -2.37 7.22
N ALA A 39 11.12 -3.03 7.51
CA ALA A 39 11.18 -4.48 7.51
C ALA A 39 10.18 -5.07 8.51
N GLU A 40 10.21 -4.62 9.76
CA GLU A 40 9.29 -5.09 10.82
C GLU A 40 7.83 -4.83 10.48
N ALA A 41 7.49 -3.64 9.96
CA ALA A 41 6.12 -3.31 9.60
C ALA A 41 5.58 -4.20 8.47
N VAL A 42 6.40 -4.46 7.45
CA VAL A 42 6.02 -5.33 6.33
C VAL A 42 5.95 -6.79 6.77
N ASP A 43 6.91 -7.29 7.57
CA ASP A 43 6.89 -8.66 8.07
C ASP A 43 5.64 -8.95 8.90
N VAL A 44 5.29 -8.04 9.81
CA VAL A 44 4.06 -8.15 10.61
C VAL A 44 2.83 -8.12 9.72
N LEU A 45 2.78 -7.25 8.70
CA LEU A 45 1.67 -7.24 7.75
C LEU A 45 1.56 -8.58 7.00
N LEU A 46 2.67 -9.13 6.49
CA LEU A 46 2.68 -10.39 5.75
C LEU A 46 2.18 -11.55 6.62
N ILE A 47 2.61 -11.63 7.88
CA ILE A 47 2.16 -12.65 8.84
C ILE A 47 0.64 -12.57 9.03
N HIS A 48 0.11 -11.37 9.29
CA HIS A 48 -1.32 -11.22 9.55
C HIS A 48 -2.17 -11.36 8.29
N SER A 49 -1.71 -10.84 7.16
CA SER A 49 -2.45 -10.93 5.89
C SER A 49 -2.59 -12.36 5.38
N ALA A 50 -1.64 -13.26 5.70
CA ALA A 50 -1.69 -14.67 5.33
C ALA A 50 -2.92 -15.42 5.89
N ASN A 51 -3.60 -14.87 6.89
CA ASN A 51 -4.86 -15.42 7.40
C ASN A 51 -6.06 -15.12 6.49
N TYR A 52 -5.95 -14.14 5.60
CA TYR A 52 -7.08 -13.58 4.83
C TYR A 52 -6.88 -13.65 3.32
N ILE A 53 -5.63 -13.73 2.84
CA ILE A 53 -5.29 -13.73 1.42
C ILE A 53 -4.46 -14.95 1.04
N LYS A 54 -4.72 -15.48 -0.16
CA LYS A 54 -4.01 -16.61 -0.76
C LYS A 54 -3.38 -16.19 -2.08
N GLU A 55 -2.43 -16.98 -2.56
CA GLU A 55 -1.87 -16.81 -3.89
C GLU A 55 -2.98 -16.82 -4.95
N GLY A 56 -2.95 -15.83 -5.84
CA GLY A 56 -3.93 -15.68 -6.92
C GLY A 56 -5.18 -14.89 -6.57
N ASP A 57 -5.42 -14.57 -5.30
CA ASP A 57 -6.56 -13.74 -4.89
C ASP A 57 -6.47 -12.32 -5.46
N TYR A 58 -7.62 -11.69 -5.68
CA TYR A 58 -7.68 -10.26 -5.93
C TYR A 58 -7.60 -9.48 -4.63
N VAL A 59 -6.62 -8.61 -4.52
CA VAL A 59 -6.38 -7.77 -3.34
C VAL A 59 -6.32 -6.31 -3.77
N LEU A 60 -6.85 -5.43 -2.96
CA LEU A 60 -6.68 -3.99 -3.12
C LEU A 60 -5.65 -3.47 -2.11
N PHE A 61 -4.41 -3.35 -2.56
CA PHE A 61 -3.40 -2.60 -1.82
C PHE A 61 -3.55 -1.11 -2.16
N PHE A 62 -4.00 -0.34 -1.19
CA PHE A 62 -4.23 1.09 -1.38
C PHE A 62 -3.08 1.92 -0.83
N GLN A 63 -2.60 2.85 -1.63
CA GLN A 63 -1.44 3.72 -1.48
C GLN A 63 -0.16 3.11 -2.09
N ASN A 64 1.00 3.32 -1.47
CA ASN A 64 2.31 3.03 -2.11
C ASN A 64 2.82 1.61 -1.82
N MET A 65 2.00 0.60 -2.10
CA MET A 65 2.22 -0.78 -1.67
C MET A 65 2.29 -1.80 -2.82
N ALA A 66 2.64 -1.37 -4.03
CA ALA A 66 2.65 -2.27 -5.20
C ALA A 66 3.48 -3.54 -5.02
N THR A 67 4.61 -3.43 -4.32
CA THR A 67 5.51 -4.56 -4.05
C THR A 67 4.81 -5.67 -3.27
N LEU A 68 3.77 -5.37 -2.50
CA LEU A 68 3.05 -6.38 -1.73
C LEU A 68 2.32 -7.39 -2.63
N HIS A 69 1.85 -6.99 -3.82
CA HIS A 69 1.30 -7.95 -4.78
C HIS A 69 2.32 -9.02 -5.18
N TYR A 70 3.57 -8.61 -5.36
CA TYR A 70 4.65 -9.55 -5.67
C TYR A 70 4.95 -10.46 -4.47
N LEU A 71 5.01 -9.91 -3.26
CA LEU A 71 5.32 -10.67 -2.04
C LEU A 71 4.24 -11.68 -1.69
N THR A 72 2.98 -11.33 -1.93
CA THR A 72 1.81 -12.18 -1.62
C THR A 72 1.33 -13.00 -2.81
N ARG A 73 1.94 -12.82 -3.98
CA ARG A 73 1.53 -13.43 -5.26
C ARG A 73 0.06 -13.23 -5.60
N THR A 74 -0.47 -12.05 -5.25
CA THR A 74 -1.86 -11.69 -5.47
C THR A 74 -2.05 -10.86 -6.74
N LYS A 75 -3.29 -10.73 -7.20
CA LYS A 75 -3.67 -9.94 -8.37
C LYS A 75 -4.20 -8.57 -7.94
N PRO A 76 -3.87 -7.48 -8.66
CA PRO A 76 -4.40 -6.18 -8.35
C PRO A 76 -5.89 -6.08 -8.71
N TYR A 77 -6.74 -5.77 -7.73
CA TYR A 77 -8.18 -5.63 -7.93
C TYR A 77 -8.53 -4.51 -8.92
N LEU A 78 -7.85 -3.38 -8.86
CA LEU A 78 -8.06 -2.23 -9.75
C LEU A 78 -7.21 -2.28 -11.04
N TYR A 79 -6.81 -3.45 -11.52
CA TYR A 79 -6.02 -3.67 -12.76
C TYR A 79 -4.58 -3.15 -12.74
N ASN A 80 -4.21 -2.36 -11.75
CA ASN A 80 -2.89 -1.80 -11.59
C ASN A 80 -2.41 -2.02 -10.15
N PRO A 81 -1.20 -2.58 -9.92
CA PRO A 81 -0.65 -2.74 -8.59
C PRO A 81 -0.38 -1.38 -7.89
N TRP A 82 -0.37 -0.29 -8.64
CA TRP A 82 -0.18 1.08 -8.17
C TRP A 82 -1.43 1.95 -8.40
N PRO A 83 -2.55 1.72 -7.71
CA PRO A 83 -3.77 2.49 -7.94
C PRO A 83 -3.62 3.98 -7.63
N TRP A 84 -2.59 4.37 -6.88
CA TRP A 84 -2.27 5.77 -6.60
C TRP A 84 -1.83 6.57 -7.85
N THR A 85 -1.42 5.88 -8.93
CA THR A 85 -1.06 6.54 -10.20
C THR A 85 -2.28 7.00 -10.99
N TYR A 86 -3.47 6.49 -10.66
CA TYR A 86 -4.70 6.97 -11.27
C TYR A 86 -5.05 8.38 -10.77
N ASP A 87 -5.65 9.21 -11.62
CA ASP A 87 -6.48 10.31 -11.16
C ASP A 87 -7.78 9.79 -10.48
N ALA A 88 -8.54 10.68 -9.85
CA ALA A 88 -9.73 10.28 -9.12
C ALA A 88 -10.82 9.67 -10.02
N ASP A 89 -11.02 10.23 -11.21
CA ASP A 89 -12.07 9.80 -12.14
C ASP A 89 -11.76 8.43 -12.74
N ASN A 90 -10.51 8.20 -13.12
CA ASN A 90 -10.04 6.88 -13.58
C ASN A 90 -10.10 5.84 -12.46
N MET A 91 -9.80 6.23 -11.22
CA MET A 91 -9.91 5.35 -10.07
C MET A 91 -11.35 4.93 -9.81
N GLU A 92 -12.31 5.87 -9.85
CA GLU A 92 -13.74 5.60 -9.73
C GLU A 92 -14.23 4.67 -10.84
N GLY A 93 -13.87 4.96 -12.08
CA GLY A 93 -14.19 4.10 -13.24
C GLY A 93 -13.64 2.68 -13.09
N ASN A 94 -12.46 2.51 -12.52
CA ASN A 94 -11.87 1.20 -12.27
C ASN A 94 -12.56 0.45 -11.13
N PHE A 95 -13.03 1.12 -10.08
CA PHE A 95 -13.88 0.50 -9.06
C PHE A 95 -15.15 -0.07 -9.70
N LEU A 96 -15.89 0.77 -10.44
CA LEU A 96 -17.12 0.34 -11.11
C LEU A 96 -16.92 -0.82 -12.09
N ARG A 97 -15.77 -0.85 -12.78
CA ARG A 97 -15.42 -1.94 -13.69
C ARG A 97 -15.04 -3.21 -12.95
N ALA A 98 -14.27 -3.10 -11.88
CA ALA A 98 -13.84 -4.24 -11.08
C ALA A 98 -15.03 -4.91 -10.38
N GLU A 99 -15.95 -4.14 -9.82
CA GLU A 99 -17.19 -4.64 -9.20
C GLU A 99 -18.07 -5.45 -10.18
N LYS A 100 -18.03 -5.11 -11.47
CA LYS A 100 -18.79 -5.85 -12.50
C LYS A 100 -18.09 -7.13 -12.98
N ARG A 101 -16.78 -7.20 -12.81
CA ARG A 101 -15.97 -8.33 -13.30
C ARG A 101 -15.98 -9.50 -12.34
N GLU A 102 -15.94 -9.22 -11.03
CA GLU A 102 -15.69 -10.21 -10.01
C GLU A 102 -16.94 -10.42 -9.14
N ASP A 103 -17.26 -11.69 -8.90
CA ASP A 103 -18.34 -12.07 -7.98
C ASP A 103 -17.91 -11.93 -6.52
N THR A 104 -16.60 -11.80 -6.26
CA THR A 104 -16.03 -11.69 -4.92
C THR A 104 -15.35 -10.34 -4.72
N LEU A 105 -15.64 -9.72 -3.58
CA LEU A 105 -14.98 -8.48 -3.17
C LEU A 105 -13.55 -8.78 -2.67
N PRO A 106 -12.59 -7.87 -2.90
CA PRO A 106 -11.20 -8.09 -2.51
C PRO A 106 -10.99 -7.89 -1.01
N VAL A 107 -9.98 -8.52 -0.45
CA VAL A 107 -9.39 -8.01 0.79
C VAL A 107 -8.76 -6.65 0.51
N VAL A 108 -9.06 -5.67 1.36
CA VAL A 108 -8.49 -4.33 1.24
C VAL A 108 -7.41 -4.14 2.30
N ILE A 109 -6.21 -3.84 1.85
CA ILE A 109 -5.08 -3.49 2.73
C ILE A 109 -4.69 -2.05 2.39
N ARG A 110 -4.74 -1.20 3.41
CA ARG A 110 -4.37 0.21 3.23
C ARG A 110 -3.33 0.65 4.25
N GLU A 111 -2.51 1.58 3.81
CA GLU A 111 -1.57 2.29 4.68
C GLU A 111 -2.30 3.42 5.41
N LYS A 112 -2.03 3.60 6.69
CA LYS A 112 -2.62 4.69 7.52
C LYS A 112 -1.97 6.05 7.23
N GLY A 113 -0.90 6.06 6.45
CA GLY A 113 -0.23 7.27 6.00
C GLY A 113 0.66 7.94 7.03
N VAL A 114 0.89 7.33 8.19
CA VAL A 114 1.53 8.06 9.28
C VAL A 114 2.41 7.18 10.15
N LEU A 115 3.72 7.18 9.86
CA LEU A 115 4.72 6.68 10.81
C LEU A 115 5.62 7.84 11.27
N PRO A 116 5.63 8.19 12.58
CA PRO A 116 6.55 9.19 13.11
C PRO A 116 8.00 8.83 12.78
N GLY A 117 8.73 9.77 12.19
CA GLY A 117 10.13 9.59 11.83
C GLY A 117 10.41 8.64 10.68
N SER A 118 9.41 8.17 9.95
CA SER A 118 9.56 7.41 8.72
C SER A 118 9.28 8.26 7.49
N LEU A 119 9.75 7.78 6.35
CA LEU A 119 9.49 8.39 5.06
C LEU A 119 7.98 8.49 4.76
N TRP A 120 7.21 7.50 5.20
CA TRP A 120 5.76 7.47 5.07
C TRP A 120 5.09 8.66 5.75
N LEU A 121 5.60 9.15 6.90
CA LEU A 121 5.03 10.27 7.62
C LEU A 121 5.32 11.61 6.97
N GLU A 122 6.56 11.82 6.58
CA GLU A 122 6.98 13.08 5.99
C GLU A 122 6.40 13.26 4.59
N GLU A 123 6.31 12.18 3.83
CA GLU A 123 5.62 12.17 2.55
C GLU A 123 4.13 12.41 2.72
N ALA A 124 3.48 11.75 3.67
CA ALA A 124 2.06 11.96 3.94
C ALA A 124 1.76 13.41 4.35
N ALA A 125 2.58 14.01 5.19
CA ALA A 125 2.42 15.40 5.60
C ALA A 125 2.62 16.39 4.44
N GLY A 126 3.53 16.06 3.49
CA GLY A 126 3.76 16.88 2.30
C GLY A 126 2.71 16.67 1.20
N TRP A 127 2.17 15.46 1.08
CA TRP A 127 1.29 15.07 -0.03
C TRP A 127 -0.19 15.28 0.22
N ASN A 128 -0.57 15.68 1.43
CA ASN A 128 -1.93 16.12 1.75
C ASN A 128 -2.24 17.56 1.32
N ARG A 129 -1.35 18.18 0.59
CA ARG A 129 -1.53 19.57 0.14
C ARG A 129 -2.50 19.63 -1.05
N GLU A 130 -3.33 20.66 -1.05
CA GLU A 130 -4.33 20.88 -2.11
C GLU A 130 -3.69 21.13 -3.49
N ASP A 131 -2.43 21.62 -3.50
CA ASP A 131 -1.68 21.92 -4.71
C ASP A 131 -1.04 20.69 -5.38
N LEU A 132 -1.13 19.50 -4.76
CA LEU A 132 -0.61 18.28 -5.36
C LEU A 132 -1.51 17.75 -6.48
N PRO A 133 -0.91 17.15 -7.54
CA PRO A 133 -1.67 16.54 -8.63
C PRO A 133 -2.64 15.47 -8.15
N ASP A 134 -3.76 15.29 -8.86
CA ASP A 134 -4.77 14.26 -8.53
C ASP A 134 -4.24 12.83 -8.60
N THR A 135 -3.11 12.61 -9.23
CA THR A 135 -2.42 11.32 -9.27
C THR A 135 -1.89 10.86 -7.91
N TYR A 136 -1.69 11.76 -6.95
CA TYR A 136 -1.21 11.37 -5.63
C TYR A 136 -2.30 10.72 -4.79
N SER A 137 -1.98 9.56 -4.18
CA SER A 137 -2.92 8.73 -3.41
C SER A 137 -3.48 9.41 -2.16
N TYR A 138 -2.77 10.38 -1.63
CA TYR A 138 -3.18 11.13 -0.42
C TYR A 138 -4.16 12.27 -0.71
N LYS A 139 -4.54 12.50 -1.96
CA LYS A 139 -5.59 13.48 -2.24
C LYS A 139 -6.93 13.04 -1.66
N SER A 140 -7.62 13.99 -1.09
CA SER A 140 -8.90 13.80 -0.39
C SER A 140 -9.95 13.05 -1.23
N LYS A 141 -10.01 13.30 -2.54
CA LYS A 141 -10.92 12.59 -3.46
C LYS A 141 -10.66 11.09 -3.50
N LYS A 142 -9.41 10.65 -3.62
CA LYS A 142 -9.06 9.22 -3.66
C LYS A 142 -9.32 8.52 -2.33
N ILE A 143 -9.04 9.22 -1.22
CA ILE A 143 -9.37 8.74 0.12
C ILE A 143 -10.89 8.62 0.28
N ALA A 144 -11.65 9.58 -0.24
CA ALA A 144 -13.09 9.50 -0.23
C ALA A 144 -13.62 8.30 -1.02
N LEU A 145 -13.08 8.03 -2.21
CA LEU A 145 -13.46 6.88 -3.04
C LEU A 145 -13.24 5.55 -2.33
N ILE A 146 -12.06 5.33 -1.74
CA ILE A 146 -11.82 4.10 -0.98
C ILE A 146 -12.74 3.98 0.24
N ASN A 147 -12.99 5.07 0.97
CA ASN A 147 -13.90 5.05 2.10
C ASN A 147 -15.35 4.79 1.67
N GLN A 148 -15.80 5.32 0.52
CA GLN A 148 -17.10 5.03 -0.06
C GLN A 148 -17.21 3.56 -0.47
N PHE A 149 -16.17 3.00 -1.10
CA PHE A 149 -16.12 1.58 -1.45
C PHE A 149 -16.23 0.68 -0.21
N LEU A 150 -15.44 0.95 0.83
CA LEU A 150 -15.50 0.20 2.08
C LEU A 150 -16.89 0.28 2.73
N LYS A 151 -17.49 1.46 2.75
CA LYS A 151 -18.83 1.66 3.32
C LYS A 151 -19.92 1.00 2.48
N LYS A 152 -19.86 1.09 1.15
CA LYS A 152 -20.84 0.51 0.20
C LYS A 152 -20.96 -1.01 0.37
N HIS A 153 -19.86 -1.66 0.69
CA HIS A 153 -19.76 -3.12 0.77
C HIS A 153 -19.60 -3.64 2.21
N ASP A 154 -19.96 -2.83 3.20
CA ASP A 154 -19.97 -3.19 4.63
C ASP A 154 -18.66 -3.83 5.13
N TYR A 155 -17.52 -3.27 4.69
CA TYR A 155 -16.21 -3.75 5.12
C TYR A 155 -15.99 -3.54 6.61
N LYS A 156 -15.40 -4.55 7.27
CA LYS A 156 -15.00 -4.51 8.67
C LYS A 156 -13.48 -4.48 8.79
N LEU A 157 -12.98 -3.64 9.68
CA LEU A 157 -11.58 -3.64 10.08
C LEU A 157 -11.32 -4.88 10.92
N VAL A 158 -10.47 -5.80 10.43
CA VAL A 158 -10.17 -7.05 11.13
C VAL A 158 -8.79 -7.05 11.78
N TRP A 159 -7.91 -6.18 11.32
CA TRP A 159 -6.59 -6.02 11.90
C TRP A 159 -6.02 -4.64 11.57
N GLU A 160 -5.27 -4.07 12.51
CA GLU A 160 -4.46 -2.89 12.26
C GLU A 160 -3.21 -2.84 13.15
N ASN A 161 -2.20 -2.13 12.65
CA ASN A 161 -1.07 -1.66 13.43
C ASN A 161 -0.90 -0.15 13.24
N HIS A 162 0.26 0.42 13.62
CA HIS A 162 0.52 1.84 13.45
C HIS A 162 0.69 2.29 11.98
N VAL A 163 0.92 1.35 11.04
CA VAL A 163 1.13 1.64 9.61
C VAL A 163 -0.04 1.19 8.75
N PHE A 164 -0.52 -0.04 8.95
CA PHE A 164 -1.42 -0.74 8.05
C PHE A 164 -2.75 -1.09 8.68
N GLN A 165 -3.75 -1.25 7.82
CA GLN A 165 -5.08 -1.77 8.14
C GLN A 165 -5.47 -2.86 7.15
N ILE A 166 -6.11 -3.93 7.65
CA ILE A 166 -6.73 -4.99 6.84
C ILE A 166 -8.23 -4.92 7.03
N TRP A 167 -8.95 -4.83 5.93
CA TRP A 167 -10.41 -4.75 5.88
C TRP A 167 -10.97 -5.91 5.07
N LEU A 168 -12.00 -6.56 5.58
CA LEU A 168 -12.74 -7.63 4.91
C LEU A 168 -14.19 -7.21 4.67
N PRO A 169 -14.82 -7.63 3.54
CA PRO A 169 -16.24 -7.48 3.35
C PRO A 169 -17.00 -8.41 4.32
N ASP A 170 -18.22 -8.02 4.72
CA ASP A 170 -19.03 -8.80 5.67
C ASP A 170 -19.46 -10.16 5.10
N SER A 171 -19.30 -10.37 3.80
CA SER A 171 -19.66 -11.60 3.08
C SER A 171 -18.57 -12.68 3.05
N MET A 172 -17.44 -12.46 3.72
CA MET A 172 -16.34 -13.45 3.83
C MET A 172 -16.38 -14.27 5.10
#